data_40f02cba4e96f05cfb884c958dae3cea
#
_entry.id   40f02cba4e96f05cfb884c958dae3cea
#
_cell.length_a   1.000
_cell.length_b   1.000
_cell.length_c   1.000
_cell.angle_alpha   90.00
_cell.angle_beta   90.00
_cell.angle_gamma   90.00
#
_symmetry.space_group_name_H-M   'P 1'
#
loop_
_entity.id
_entity.type
_entity.pdbx_description
1 polymer ?
#
loop_
_entity_poly.entity_id
_entity_poly.type
_entity_poly.pdbx_seq_one_letter_code
_entity_poly.pdbx_strand_id
1 'polypeptide(L)'
;MEWNGMWNQDELKLPEDWFIYQQITIIDGSTFDLYVQNMKPLLGAMLRDSELVIMNRCDGISDEKLTSYRRIIRAMSRDSEIVLEDAEGEIEQATLEEDLPYDINADVIEIKPEDYGIWYIDCMDQPERYQGKTVEFTAMVLKSPKFPKGQFVPGRMAMTCCEADMTFLGFMCKWKDAEKYRTKQWVKV
;
A
#
# COMPACT_ATOMS: atom_id res chain seq x y z
N MET A 1 26.21 -5.35 -0.46
CA MET A 1 26.50 -4.96 0.94
C MET A 1 25.28 -5.36 1.78
N GLU A 2 25.49 -5.97 2.93
CA GLU A 2 24.40 -6.25 3.88
C GLU A 2 24.36 -5.13 4.92
N TRP A 3 23.16 -4.62 5.18
CA TRP A 3 22.91 -3.59 6.18
C TRP A 3 21.93 -4.13 7.22
N ASN A 4 22.25 -3.94 8.50
CA ASN A 4 21.37 -4.38 9.56
C ASN A 4 20.16 -3.46 9.66
N GLY A 5 18.94 -3.99 9.48
CA GLY A 5 17.70 -3.24 9.50
C GLY A 5 17.38 -2.50 10.80
N MET A 6 18.09 -2.83 11.89
CA MET A 6 18.00 -2.10 13.17
C MET A 6 18.81 -0.80 13.19
N TRP A 7 19.67 -0.57 12.19
CA TRP A 7 20.49 0.62 12.10
C TRP A 7 19.78 1.70 11.30
N ASN A 8 20.02 2.95 11.63
CA ASN A 8 19.48 4.08 10.89
C ASN A 8 20.15 4.17 9.52
N GLN A 9 19.36 4.07 8.45
CA GLN A 9 19.87 4.15 7.07
C GLN A 9 20.51 5.51 6.75
N ASP A 10 20.05 6.59 7.38
CA ASP A 10 20.61 7.94 7.21
C ASP A 10 22.06 8.05 7.70
N GLU A 11 22.51 7.09 8.52
CA GLU A 11 23.90 7.03 9.01
C GLU A 11 24.84 6.29 8.06
N LEU A 12 24.31 5.68 6.98
CA LEU A 12 25.11 4.97 6.00
C LEU A 12 25.99 5.94 5.22
N LYS A 13 27.31 5.83 5.41
CA LYS A 13 28.30 6.60 4.68
C LYS A 13 28.92 5.74 3.59
N LEU A 14 28.63 6.08 2.35
CA LEU A 14 29.25 5.45 1.19
C LEU A 14 30.54 6.19 0.78
N PRO A 15 31.53 5.50 0.17
CA PRO A 15 32.63 6.18 -0.54
C PRO A 15 32.10 7.14 -1.61
N GLU A 16 32.89 8.19 -1.97
CA GLU A 16 32.43 9.27 -2.86
C GLU A 16 31.93 8.78 -4.23
N ASP A 17 32.50 7.68 -4.75
CA ASP A 17 32.13 7.11 -6.05
C ASP A 17 31.07 6.01 -5.98
N TRP A 18 30.47 5.76 -4.80
CA TRP A 18 29.48 4.72 -4.61
C TRP A 18 28.09 5.30 -4.49
N PHE A 19 27.11 4.58 -5.06
CA PHE A 19 25.69 4.86 -4.88
C PHE A 19 24.92 3.55 -4.65
N ILE A 20 23.79 3.67 -4.00
CA ILE A 20 22.85 2.52 -3.84
C ILE A 20 22.15 2.36 -5.18
N TYR A 21 22.38 1.22 -5.83
CA TYR A 21 21.72 0.88 -7.09
C TYR A 21 20.34 0.28 -6.85
N GLN A 22 20.22 -0.55 -5.83
CA GLN A 22 18.97 -1.22 -5.44
C GLN A 22 18.97 -1.50 -3.93
N GLN A 23 17.84 -1.29 -3.30
CA GLN A 23 17.59 -1.70 -1.92
C GLN A 23 16.65 -2.89 -1.89
N ILE A 24 17.13 -3.98 -1.29
CA ILE A 24 16.34 -5.21 -1.09
C ILE A 24 16.16 -5.40 0.42
N THR A 25 14.91 -5.51 0.88
CA THR A 25 14.62 -5.82 2.28
C THR A 25 14.14 -7.25 2.41
N ILE A 26 14.79 -8.01 3.30
CA ILE A 26 14.43 -9.40 3.61
C ILE A 26 13.70 -9.42 4.95
N ILE A 27 12.51 -10.05 4.96
CA ILE A 27 11.65 -10.18 6.14
C ILE A 27 11.44 -11.65 6.45
N ASP A 28 11.50 -11.99 7.73
CA ASP A 28 11.14 -13.33 8.22
C ASP A 28 9.63 -13.40 8.47
N GLY A 29 8.90 -14.16 7.64
CA GLY A 29 7.44 -14.31 7.71
C GLY A 29 6.98 -14.88 9.04
N SER A 30 7.77 -15.77 9.65
CA SER A 30 7.43 -16.41 10.94
C SER A 30 7.38 -15.42 12.11
N THR A 31 8.07 -14.28 12.00
CA THR A 31 8.15 -13.25 13.06
C THR A 31 7.47 -11.94 12.67
N PHE A 32 6.90 -11.84 11.48
CA PHE A 32 6.35 -10.59 10.93
C PHE A 32 5.28 -9.96 11.81
N ASP A 33 4.37 -10.75 12.38
CA ASP A 33 3.34 -10.25 13.30
C ASP A 33 3.94 -9.50 14.50
N LEU A 34 5.05 -9.99 15.04
CA LEU A 34 5.72 -9.35 16.17
C LEU A 34 6.29 -7.98 15.78
N TYR A 35 6.86 -7.87 14.59
CA TYR A 35 7.36 -6.60 14.06
C TYR A 35 6.22 -5.61 13.82
N VAL A 36 5.12 -6.07 13.21
CA VAL A 36 3.94 -5.21 12.96
C VAL A 36 3.35 -4.70 14.27
N GLN A 37 3.25 -5.53 15.29
CA GLN A 37 2.64 -5.17 16.57
C GLN A 37 3.53 -4.28 17.43
N ASN A 38 4.83 -4.53 17.47
CA ASN A 38 5.72 -3.92 18.45
C ASN A 38 6.73 -2.93 17.84
N MET A 39 7.06 -3.04 16.56
CA MET A 39 8.13 -2.31 15.91
C MET A 39 7.70 -1.71 14.56
N LYS A 40 6.43 -1.39 14.42
CA LYS A 40 5.84 -0.91 13.16
C LYS A 40 6.57 0.31 12.57
N PRO A 41 6.98 1.34 13.33
CA PRO A 41 7.75 2.46 12.76
C PRO A 41 9.11 2.05 12.19
N LEU A 42 9.81 1.11 12.86
CA LEU A 42 11.08 0.58 12.36
C LEU A 42 10.87 -0.22 11.08
N LEU A 43 9.87 -1.10 11.06
CA LEU A 43 9.50 -1.86 9.86
C LEU A 43 9.17 -0.93 8.69
N GLY A 44 8.40 0.12 8.94
CA GLY A 44 8.07 1.14 7.93
C GLY A 44 9.31 1.88 7.41
N ALA A 45 10.27 2.19 8.28
CA ALA A 45 11.54 2.81 7.86
C ALA A 45 12.38 1.87 6.98
N MET A 46 12.45 0.57 7.33
CA MET A 46 13.17 -0.43 6.54
C MET A 46 12.57 -0.63 5.15
N LEU A 47 11.25 -0.56 5.03
CA LEU A 47 10.53 -0.86 3.80
C LEU A 47 10.41 0.33 2.85
N ARG A 48 10.46 1.56 3.36
CA ARG A 48 10.11 2.80 2.63
C ARG A 48 10.80 2.95 1.28
N ASP A 49 12.10 2.68 1.24
CA ASP A 49 12.94 2.89 0.07
C ASP A 49 13.34 1.57 -0.61
N SER A 50 12.65 0.47 -0.25
CA SER A 50 12.89 -0.85 -0.85
C SER A 50 12.27 -0.94 -2.24
N GLU A 51 13.05 -1.37 -3.21
CA GLU A 51 12.56 -1.71 -4.55
C GLU A 51 12.08 -3.16 -4.63
N LEU A 52 12.64 -4.02 -3.78
CA LEU A 52 12.25 -5.42 -3.66
C LEU A 52 12.15 -5.79 -2.18
N VAL A 53 11.05 -6.41 -1.81
CA VAL A 53 10.82 -7.00 -0.48
C VAL A 53 10.66 -8.50 -0.63
N ILE A 54 11.53 -9.26 0.00
CA ILE A 54 11.45 -10.72 0.03
C ILE A 54 11.01 -11.13 1.43
N MET A 55 9.84 -11.73 1.56
CA MET A 55 9.41 -12.38 2.79
C MET A 55 9.66 -13.86 2.67
N ASN A 56 10.61 -14.37 3.41
CA ASN A 56 10.93 -15.79 3.44
C ASN A 56 10.33 -16.50 4.68
N ARG A 57 10.51 -17.82 4.79
CA ARG A 57 10.00 -18.64 5.89
C ARG A 57 8.49 -18.51 6.07
N CYS A 58 7.79 -18.55 4.94
CA CYS A 58 6.32 -18.52 4.92
C CYS A 58 5.68 -19.89 5.16
N ASP A 59 6.47 -20.90 5.50
CA ASP A 59 6.00 -22.27 5.72
C ASP A 59 4.90 -22.34 6.79
N GLY A 60 3.76 -22.95 6.41
CA GLY A 60 2.62 -23.15 7.31
C GLY A 60 1.84 -21.88 7.66
N ILE A 61 2.12 -20.77 7.01
CA ILE A 61 1.30 -19.55 7.09
C ILE A 61 0.15 -19.69 6.09
N SER A 62 -1.09 -19.40 6.52
CA SER A 62 -2.24 -19.51 5.62
C SER A 62 -2.25 -18.42 4.55
N ASP A 63 -2.88 -18.68 3.41
CA ASP A 63 -2.95 -17.78 2.26
C ASP A 63 -3.61 -16.44 2.63
N GLU A 64 -4.69 -16.46 3.45
CA GLU A 64 -5.32 -15.23 3.93
C GLU A 64 -4.34 -14.37 4.75
N LYS A 65 -3.48 -15.04 5.52
CA LYS A 65 -2.50 -14.35 6.37
C LYS A 65 -1.36 -13.79 5.52
N LEU A 66 -0.87 -14.54 4.55
CA LEU A 66 0.11 -14.07 3.56
C LEU A 66 -0.41 -12.88 2.76
N THR A 67 -1.66 -12.95 2.32
CA THR A 67 -2.35 -11.83 1.66
C THR A 67 -2.41 -10.59 2.57
N SER A 68 -2.73 -10.77 3.85
CA SER A 68 -2.72 -9.69 4.84
C SER A 68 -1.33 -9.09 5.01
N TYR A 69 -0.29 -9.92 5.08
CA TYR A 69 1.11 -9.48 5.18
C TYR A 69 1.53 -8.67 3.97
N ARG A 70 1.20 -9.14 2.77
CA ARG A 70 1.46 -8.43 1.53
C ARG A 70 0.81 -7.05 1.52
N ARG A 71 -0.45 -6.93 1.96
CA ARG A 71 -1.15 -5.64 2.09
C ARG A 71 -0.45 -4.69 3.07
N ILE A 72 0.02 -5.21 4.22
CA ILE A 72 0.76 -4.40 5.20
C ILE A 72 2.07 -3.88 4.60
N ILE A 73 2.83 -4.74 3.90
CA ILE A 73 4.06 -4.35 3.21
C ILE A 73 3.75 -3.31 2.13
N ARG A 74 2.73 -3.52 1.31
CA ARG A 74 2.32 -2.61 0.26
C ARG A 74 1.90 -1.23 0.80
N ALA A 75 1.25 -1.20 1.97
CA ALA A 75 0.89 0.06 2.64
C ALA A 75 2.13 0.87 3.08
N MET A 76 3.25 0.19 3.39
CA MET A 76 4.50 0.83 3.83
C MET A 76 5.46 1.14 2.68
N SER A 77 5.43 0.32 1.61
CA SER A 77 6.26 0.48 0.41
C SER A 77 5.40 0.26 -0.84
N ARG A 78 4.99 1.36 -1.47
CA ARG A 78 4.01 1.34 -2.57
C ARG A 78 4.55 0.74 -3.86
N ASP A 79 5.81 1.05 -4.15
CA ASP A 79 6.42 0.78 -5.46
C ASP A 79 7.32 -0.45 -5.45
N SER A 80 7.49 -1.11 -4.28
CA SER A 80 8.34 -2.30 -4.18
C SER A 80 7.69 -3.52 -4.84
N GLU A 81 8.49 -4.32 -5.47
CA GLU A 81 8.12 -5.70 -5.79
C GLU A 81 8.09 -6.53 -4.49
N ILE A 82 7.09 -7.40 -4.31
CA ILE A 82 6.93 -8.22 -3.11
C ILE A 82 6.95 -9.68 -3.52
N VAL A 83 7.93 -10.41 -3.02
CA VAL A 83 8.10 -11.85 -3.21
C VAL A 83 7.88 -12.55 -1.87
N LEU A 84 7.05 -13.59 -1.87
CA LEU A 84 6.82 -14.45 -0.72
C LEU A 84 7.44 -15.81 -1.01
N GLU A 85 8.20 -16.36 -0.06
CA GLU A 85 8.92 -17.61 -0.24
C GLU A 85 8.69 -18.57 0.95
N ASP A 86 8.51 -19.83 0.62
CA ASP A 86 8.55 -20.96 1.56
C ASP A 86 9.73 -21.91 1.27
N ALA A 87 9.74 -23.10 1.86
CA ALA A 87 10.79 -24.09 1.65
C ALA A 87 10.81 -24.65 0.22
N GLU A 88 9.74 -24.54 -0.55
CA GLU A 88 9.61 -25.02 -1.92
C GLU A 88 9.98 -23.95 -2.96
N GLY A 89 10.06 -22.69 -2.54
CA GLY A 89 10.43 -21.54 -3.37
C GLY A 89 9.45 -20.38 -3.30
N GLU A 90 9.33 -19.65 -4.41
CA GLU A 90 8.41 -18.52 -4.49
C GLU A 90 6.96 -18.99 -4.50
N ILE A 91 6.14 -18.39 -3.62
CA ILE A 91 4.70 -18.61 -3.57
C ILE A 91 4.06 -17.76 -4.66
N GLU A 92 3.48 -18.40 -5.67
CA GLU A 92 2.81 -17.70 -6.77
C GLU A 92 1.64 -16.87 -6.24
N GLN A 93 1.62 -15.59 -6.57
CA GLN A 93 0.57 -14.66 -6.13
C GLN A 93 -0.84 -15.07 -6.58
N ALA A 94 -0.94 -15.79 -7.72
CA ALA A 94 -2.20 -16.28 -8.25
C ALA A 94 -2.87 -17.36 -7.37
N THR A 95 -2.12 -18.00 -6.46
CA THR A 95 -2.66 -19.01 -5.52
C THR A 95 -3.21 -18.39 -4.24
N LEU A 96 -2.89 -17.13 -3.95
CA LEU A 96 -3.39 -16.44 -2.77
C LEU A 96 -4.83 -15.97 -3.05
N GLU A 97 -5.81 -16.68 -2.52
CA GLU A 97 -7.20 -16.24 -2.56
C GLU A 97 -7.36 -14.92 -1.80
N GLU A 98 -7.75 -13.88 -2.52
CA GLU A 98 -8.01 -12.57 -1.93
C GLU A 98 -9.50 -12.46 -1.56
N ASP A 99 -9.81 -12.68 -0.30
CA ASP A 99 -11.10 -12.28 0.26
C ASP A 99 -11.17 -10.75 0.36
N LEU A 100 -11.71 -10.13 -0.69
CA LEU A 100 -12.03 -8.71 -0.64
C LEU A 100 -13.25 -8.52 0.27
N PRO A 101 -13.25 -7.51 1.17
CA PRO A 101 -14.36 -7.25 2.09
C PRO A 101 -15.60 -6.66 1.40
N TYR A 102 -15.60 -6.61 0.08
CA TYR A 102 -16.67 -6.10 -0.78
C TYR A 102 -16.82 -6.98 -2.02
N ASP A 103 -18.04 -6.99 -2.59
CA ASP A 103 -18.30 -7.74 -3.82
C ASP A 103 -17.77 -7.00 -5.05
N ILE A 104 -16.63 -7.48 -5.56
CA ILE A 104 -15.99 -6.91 -6.75
C ILE A 104 -16.82 -7.13 -8.03
N ASN A 105 -17.76 -8.07 -8.04
CA ASN A 105 -18.61 -8.37 -9.20
C ASN A 105 -19.96 -7.63 -9.16
N ALA A 106 -20.21 -6.82 -8.14
CA ALA A 106 -21.39 -5.97 -8.08
C ALA A 106 -21.44 -4.94 -9.21
N ASP A 107 -22.62 -4.53 -9.67
CA ASP A 107 -22.81 -3.45 -10.64
C ASP A 107 -22.23 -2.13 -10.13
N VAL A 108 -22.35 -1.88 -8.83
CA VAL A 108 -21.70 -0.79 -8.10
C VAL A 108 -20.99 -1.39 -6.90
N ILE A 109 -19.67 -1.26 -6.87
CA ILE A 109 -18.82 -1.74 -5.78
C ILE A 109 -18.89 -0.70 -4.66
N GLU A 110 -19.60 -1.01 -3.59
CA GLU A 110 -19.71 -0.14 -2.42
C GLU A 110 -18.53 -0.37 -1.46
N ILE A 111 -17.71 0.65 -1.26
CA ILE A 111 -16.55 0.60 -0.36
C ILE A 111 -16.90 1.31 0.95
N LYS A 112 -16.94 0.54 2.02
CA LYS A 112 -17.15 1.05 3.37
C LYS A 112 -15.91 1.84 3.85
N PRO A 113 -16.10 2.74 4.84
CA PRO A 113 -14.98 3.50 5.42
C PRO A 113 -13.80 2.67 5.88
N GLU A 114 -14.04 1.55 6.52
CA GLU A 114 -13.05 0.60 7.03
C GLU A 114 -12.31 -0.15 5.93
N ASP A 115 -12.95 -0.36 4.78
CA ASP A 115 -12.43 -1.15 3.66
C ASP A 115 -11.65 -0.29 2.66
N TYR A 116 -11.67 1.05 2.81
CA TYR A 116 -11.09 1.98 1.87
C TYR A 116 -9.59 1.76 1.62
N GLY A 117 -8.84 1.44 2.67
CA GLY A 117 -7.40 1.16 2.56
C GLY A 117 -7.12 -0.10 1.75
N ILE A 118 -7.90 -1.16 1.97
CA ILE A 118 -7.79 -2.42 1.23
C ILE A 118 -8.09 -2.18 -0.25
N TRP A 119 -9.23 -1.53 -0.53
CA TRP A 119 -9.61 -1.17 -1.89
C TRP A 119 -8.56 -0.32 -2.61
N TYR A 120 -8.02 0.68 -1.92
CA TYR A 120 -7.01 1.57 -2.52
C TYR A 120 -5.74 0.82 -2.92
N ILE A 121 -5.27 -0.09 -2.06
CA ILE A 121 -4.09 -0.92 -2.32
C ILE A 121 -4.37 -1.90 -3.46
N ASP A 122 -5.52 -2.57 -3.44
CA ASP A 122 -5.91 -3.51 -4.50
C ASP A 122 -6.04 -2.82 -5.86
N CYS A 123 -6.58 -1.59 -5.91
CA CYS A 123 -6.60 -0.78 -7.13
C CYS A 123 -5.21 -0.40 -7.64
N MET A 124 -4.23 -0.26 -6.76
CA MET A 124 -2.84 0.04 -7.14
C MET A 124 -2.14 -1.21 -7.66
N ASP A 125 -2.38 -2.36 -7.05
CA ASP A 125 -1.75 -3.62 -7.40
C ASP A 125 -2.37 -4.27 -8.63
N GLN A 126 -3.70 -4.21 -8.75
CA GLN A 126 -4.47 -4.90 -9.80
C GLN A 126 -5.52 -3.95 -10.43
N PRO A 127 -5.08 -2.87 -11.11
CA PRO A 127 -5.97 -1.86 -11.66
C PRO A 127 -6.95 -2.42 -12.72
N GLU A 128 -6.58 -3.50 -13.39
CA GLU A 128 -7.42 -4.17 -14.39
C GLU A 128 -8.71 -4.76 -13.81
N ARG A 129 -8.72 -5.13 -12.51
CA ARG A 129 -9.93 -5.62 -11.82
C ARG A 129 -11.04 -4.58 -11.78
N TYR A 130 -10.67 -3.30 -11.77
CA TYR A 130 -11.60 -2.17 -11.62
C TYR A 130 -11.88 -1.44 -12.93
N GLN A 131 -11.22 -1.83 -14.01
CA GLN A 131 -11.40 -1.19 -15.30
C GLN A 131 -12.84 -1.32 -15.81
N GLY A 132 -13.49 -0.20 -16.05
CA GLY A 132 -14.88 -0.14 -16.50
C GLY A 132 -15.94 -0.38 -15.43
N LYS A 133 -15.52 -0.58 -14.17
CA LYS A 133 -16.44 -0.75 -13.03
C LYS A 133 -16.83 0.60 -12.41
N THR A 134 -17.96 0.59 -11.73
CA THR A 134 -18.43 1.72 -10.92
C THR A 134 -18.12 1.41 -9.45
N VAL A 135 -17.42 2.34 -8.80
CA VAL A 135 -17.09 2.23 -7.38
C VAL A 135 -17.72 3.40 -6.63
N GLU A 136 -18.36 3.12 -5.50
CA GLU A 136 -19.03 4.12 -4.68
C GLU A 136 -18.40 4.15 -3.28
N PHE A 137 -18.00 5.33 -2.80
CA PHE A 137 -17.47 5.50 -1.44
C PHE A 137 -17.62 6.94 -0.93
N THR A 138 -17.52 7.10 0.38
CA THR A 138 -17.48 8.43 1.00
C THR A 138 -16.04 8.93 1.09
N ALA A 139 -15.77 10.09 0.51
CA ALA A 139 -14.45 10.66 0.37
C ALA A 139 -14.37 12.12 0.87
N MET A 140 -13.19 12.52 1.28
CA MET A 140 -12.84 13.92 1.45
C MET A 140 -12.24 14.45 0.13
N VAL A 141 -12.66 15.63 -0.29
CA VAL A 141 -12.18 16.27 -1.51
C VAL A 141 -10.82 16.95 -1.27
N LEU A 142 -9.85 16.64 -2.12
CA LEU A 142 -8.61 17.40 -2.23
C LEU A 142 -8.58 18.12 -3.58
N LYS A 143 -8.40 19.44 -3.56
CA LYS A 143 -8.16 20.27 -4.75
C LYS A 143 -6.86 21.04 -4.62
N SER A 144 -6.21 21.26 -5.72
CA SER A 144 -4.99 22.07 -5.81
C SER A 144 -5.06 22.97 -7.04
N PRO A 145 -4.54 24.20 -6.99
CA PRO A 145 -4.40 25.05 -8.17
C PRO A 145 -3.54 24.43 -9.28
N LYS A 146 -2.73 23.42 -8.93
CA LYS A 146 -1.92 22.67 -9.89
C LYS A 146 -2.68 21.61 -10.66
N PHE A 147 -3.90 21.27 -10.22
CA PHE A 147 -4.72 20.27 -10.91
C PHE A 147 -5.35 20.87 -12.16
N PRO A 148 -5.48 20.12 -13.26
CA PRO A 148 -6.20 20.54 -14.43
C PRO A 148 -7.67 20.89 -14.09
N LYS A 149 -8.26 21.78 -14.88
CA LYS A 149 -9.69 22.13 -14.72
C LYS A 149 -10.58 20.87 -14.81
N GLY A 150 -11.59 20.80 -13.95
CA GLY A 150 -12.50 19.69 -13.88
C GLY A 150 -11.92 18.45 -13.20
N GLN A 151 -10.80 18.58 -12.49
CA GLN A 151 -10.18 17.48 -11.75
C GLN A 151 -10.06 17.79 -10.26
N PHE A 152 -10.19 16.75 -9.47
CA PHE A 152 -10.00 16.74 -8.02
C PHE A 152 -9.61 15.33 -7.56
N VAL A 153 -9.17 15.18 -6.33
CA VAL A 153 -8.88 13.87 -5.75
C VAL A 153 -9.89 13.60 -4.63
N PRO A 154 -10.87 12.72 -4.84
CA PRO A 154 -11.64 12.14 -3.74
C PRO A 154 -10.77 11.11 -3.03
N GLY A 155 -10.67 11.20 -1.71
CA GLY A 155 -9.80 10.31 -0.96
C GLY A 155 -10.03 10.34 0.54
N ARG A 156 -9.13 9.70 1.26
CA ARG A 156 -9.14 9.64 2.72
C ARG A 156 -7.74 9.84 3.29
N MET A 157 -7.69 10.36 4.51
CA MET A 157 -6.46 10.31 5.31
C MET A 157 -6.25 8.88 5.78
N ALA A 158 -5.06 8.35 5.57
CA ALA A 158 -4.64 7.07 6.08
C ALA A 158 -3.36 7.21 6.90
N MET A 159 -3.26 6.42 7.95
CA MET A 159 -2.07 6.31 8.77
C MET A 159 -1.40 4.98 8.47
N THR A 160 -0.15 5.02 7.99
CA THR A 160 0.58 3.81 7.64
C THR A 160 1.27 3.19 8.84
N CYS A 161 2.06 3.94 9.58
CA CYS A 161 2.80 3.41 10.73
C CYS A 161 2.59 4.20 12.03
N CYS A 162 2.43 5.51 11.98
CA CYS A 162 2.19 6.35 13.17
C CYS A 162 1.46 7.64 12.80
N GLU A 163 1.01 8.40 13.80
CA GLU A 163 0.25 9.65 13.62
C GLU A 163 1.02 10.71 12.80
N ALA A 164 2.35 10.66 12.83
CA ALA A 164 3.20 11.54 12.03
C ALA A 164 3.22 11.18 10.53
N ASP A 165 2.83 9.96 10.17
CA ASP A 165 2.80 9.45 8.79
C ASP A 165 1.39 9.44 8.19
N MET A 166 0.57 10.42 8.56
CA MET A 166 -0.72 10.62 7.93
C MET A 166 -0.55 11.06 6.48
N THR A 167 -1.05 10.26 5.54
CA THR A 167 -1.02 10.59 4.12
C THR A 167 -2.42 10.59 3.52
N PHE A 168 -2.63 11.40 2.49
CA PHE A 168 -3.90 11.43 1.77
C PHE A 168 -3.86 10.44 0.61
N LEU A 169 -4.71 9.43 0.69
CA LEU A 169 -4.86 8.40 -0.35
C LEU A 169 -6.05 8.72 -1.23
N GLY A 170 -5.88 8.72 -2.54
CA GLY A 170 -6.97 8.92 -3.49
C GLY A 170 -6.47 8.95 -4.93
N PHE A 171 -7.38 8.77 -5.87
CA PHE A 171 -7.10 8.80 -7.31
C PHE A 171 -7.57 10.12 -7.93
N MET A 172 -6.86 10.56 -8.97
CA MET A 172 -7.28 11.74 -9.73
C MET A 172 -8.59 11.45 -10.45
N CYS A 173 -9.62 12.21 -10.13
CA CYS A 173 -10.94 12.09 -10.70
C CYS A 173 -11.27 13.28 -11.62
N LYS A 174 -11.86 12.99 -12.76
CA LYS A 174 -12.34 14.00 -13.71
C LYS A 174 -13.86 14.09 -13.65
N TRP A 175 -14.39 15.28 -13.36
CA TRP A 175 -15.81 15.52 -13.23
C TRP A 175 -16.19 16.91 -13.76
N LYS A 176 -17.23 17.00 -14.58
CA LYS A 176 -17.66 18.27 -15.19
C LYS A 176 -18.03 19.36 -14.17
N ASP A 177 -18.55 18.96 -13.02
CA ASP A 177 -18.97 19.85 -11.94
C ASP A 177 -17.96 19.91 -10.78
N ALA A 178 -16.71 19.51 -10.99
CA ALA A 178 -15.67 19.50 -9.97
C ALA A 178 -15.50 20.87 -9.26
N GLU A 179 -15.80 21.97 -9.97
CA GLU A 179 -15.72 23.33 -9.42
C GLU A 179 -16.72 23.60 -8.29
N LYS A 180 -17.81 22.82 -8.20
CA LYS A 180 -18.80 22.94 -7.13
C LYS A 180 -18.27 22.43 -5.78
N TYR A 181 -17.25 21.57 -5.78
CA TYR A 181 -16.66 21.01 -4.57
C TYR A 181 -15.57 21.91 -3.99
N ARG A 182 -15.46 21.89 -2.65
CA ARG A 182 -14.40 22.59 -1.91
C ARG A 182 -13.46 21.58 -1.28
N THR A 183 -12.19 21.95 -1.18
CA THR A 183 -11.19 21.14 -0.43
C THR A 183 -11.67 20.87 0.99
N LYS A 184 -11.45 19.66 1.48
CA LYS A 184 -11.89 19.13 2.78
C LYS A 184 -13.42 18.94 2.92
N GLN A 185 -14.20 19.13 1.85
CA GLN A 185 -15.60 18.74 1.84
C GLN A 185 -15.72 17.22 1.75
N TRP A 186 -16.65 16.65 2.51
CA TRP A 186 -17.03 15.24 2.39
C TRP A 186 -18.11 15.07 1.33
N VAL A 187 -17.92 14.08 0.49
CA VAL A 187 -18.82 13.77 -0.63
C VAL A 187 -18.95 12.26 -0.79
N LYS A 188 -20.06 11.82 -1.33
CA LYS A 188 -20.23 10.46 -1.81
C LYS A 188 -19.94 10.49 -3.32
N VAL A 189 -19.02 9.70 -3.74
CA VAL A 189 -18.58 9.60 -5.14
C VAL A 189 -18.75 8.19 -5.63
#